data_eed5712b5f4d784800ae3bd8cceb401f
#
_entry.id   eed5712b5f4d784800ae3bd8cceb401f
#
_cell.length_a   1.000
_cell.length_b   1.000
_cell.length_c   1.000
_cell.angle_alpha   90.00
_cell.angle_beta   90.00
_cell.angle_gamma   90.00
#
_symmetry.space_group_name_H-M   'P 1'
#
loop_
_entity.id
_entity.type
_entity.pdbx_description
1 polymer ?
#
loop_
_entity_poly.entity_id
_entity_poly.type
_entity_poly.pdbx_seq_one_letter_code
_entity_poly.pdbx_strand_id
1 'polypeptide(L)'
;DVCSSDLADPVKDADEVVAFAKQHGLPVAIKAAFGGGGRGLKVARTLEEIPELYDSAVREAVAAFGRGECFVERYLDKPRHVETQCLADTHGNVVVVSTRDCSLQRRHQKLVEEAPAPFLTDAQNAELVKASKAILREANYTGAGTCEFLVGADGAISFLEVNTRLQVEHPVSEEVTGIDLEIGRAHV
;
A
#
# COMPACT_ATOMS: atom_id res chain seq x y z
N ASP A 1 -10.64 8.45 6.20
CA ASP A 1 -10.13 8.72 4.83
C ASP A 1 -8.62 8.66 4.85
N VAL A 2 -8.06 7.46 4.68
CA VAL A 2 -6.61 7.26 4.71
C VAL A 2 -5.96 7.60 3.34
N CYS A 3 -6.76 7.82 2.29
CA CYS A 3 -6.33 8.15 0.93
C CYS A 3 -7.22 9.23 0.29
N SER A 4 -7.24 10.42 0.88
CA SER A 4 -8.06 11.53 0.35
C SER A 4 -7.50 12.19 -0.92
N SER A 5 -6.41 11.69 -1.49
CA SER A 5 -5.75 12.27 -2.66
C SER A 5 -5.83 11.44 -3.94
N ASP A 6 -6.44 10.27 -3.89
CA ASP A 6 -6.56 9.39 -5.05
C ASP A 6 -7.88 9.64 -5.78
N LEU A 7 -7.84 9.65 -7.11
CA LEU A 7 -9.06 9.64 -7.90
C LEU A 7 -9.77 8.29 -7.75
N ALA A 8 -11.10 8.31 -7.59
CA ALA A 8 -11.90 7.09 -7.47
C ALA A 8 -11.96 6.29 -8.78
N ASP A 9 -11.79 6.96 -9.93
CA ASP A 9 -11.87 6.38 -11.26
C ASP A 9 -10.53 6.48 -12.00
N PRO A 10 -10.24 5.57 -12.95
CA PRO A 10 -9.09 5.70 -13.83
C PRO A 10 -9.11 7.01 -14.62
N VAL A 11 -7.94 7.62 -14.79
CA VAL A 11 -7.79 8.85 -15.58
C VAL A 11 -8.00 8.56 -17.08
N LYS A 12 -8.65 9.47 -17.77
CA LYS A 12 -9.00 9.33 -19.19
C LYS A 12 -7.84 9.69 -20.11
N ASP A 13 -7.04 10.69 -19.71
CA ASP A 13 -5.96 11.23 -20.51
C ASP A 13 -4.88 11.90 -19.64
N ALA A 14 -3.80 12.35 -20.29
CA ALA A 14 -2.71 13.06 -19.63
C ALA A 14 -3.12 14.40 -19.02
N ASP A 15 -4.15 15.06 -19.55
CA ASP A 15 -4.60 16.35 -19.06
C ASP A 15 -5.24 16.22 -17.67
N GLU A 16 -5.98 15.12 -17.42
CA GLU A 16 -6.50 14.82 -16.07
C GLU A 16 -5.36 14.57 -15.07
N VAL A 17 -4.27 13.92 -15.50
CA VAL A 17 -3.06 13.74 -14.65
C VAL A 17 -2.40 15.07 -14.34
N VAL A 18 -2.28 15.97 -15.34
CA VAL A 18 -1.75 17.33 -15.15
C VAL A 18 -2.64 18.14 -14.19
N ALA A 19 -3.96 18.03 -14.33
CA ALA A 19 -4.90 18.71 -13.43
C ALA A 19 -4.74 18.20 -11.99
N PHE A 20 -4.63 16.88 -11.80
CA PHE A 20 -4.36 16.27 -10.50
C PHE A 20 -3.04 16.77 -9.90
N ALA A 21 -1.96 16.79 -10.69
CA ALA A 21 -0.66 17.25 -10.22
C ALA A 21 -0.66 18.74 -9.83
N LYS A 22 -1.41 19.58 -10.55
CA LYS A 22 -1.59 21.01 -10.18
C LYS A 22 -2.36 21.18 -8.88
N GLN A 23 -3.32 20.31 -8.60
CA GLN A 23 -4.16 20.38 -7.40
C GLN A 23 -3.46 19.81 -6.17
N HIS A 24 -2.77 18.67 -6.31
CA HIS A 24 -2.23 17.90 -5.19
C HIS A 24 -0.70 18.01 -5.04
N GLY A 25 -0.03 18.66 -6.00
CA GLY A 25 1.42 18.82 -6.03
C GLY A 25 2.14 17.67 -6.72
N LEU A 26 3.42 17.87 -6.93
CA LEU A 26 4.37 16.88 -7.49
C LEU A 26 5.27 16.33 -6.37
N PRO A 27 5.83 15.12 -6.55
CA PRO A 27 5.68 14.21 -7.67
C PRO A 27 4.37 13.42 -7.64
N VAL A 28 3.95 12.91 -8.82
CA VAL A 28 2.80 12.02 -8.94
C VAL A 28 3.19 10.69 -9.54
N ALA A 29 2.49 9.63 -9.15
CA ALA A 29 2.63 8.29 -9.71
C ALA A 29 1.45 7.99 -10.65
N ILE A 30 1.76 7.48 -11.84
CA ILE A 30 0.80 6.95 -12.81
C ILE A 30 0.90 5.44 -12.76
N LYS A 31 -0.18 4.73 -12.41
CA LYS A 31 -0.20 3.29 -12.17
C LYS A 31 -1.20 2.61 -13.07
N ALA A 32 -0.81 1.49 -13.69
CA ALA A 32 -1.75 0.64 -14.41
C ALA A 32 -2.81 0.08 -13.45
N ALA A 33 -4.09 0.19 -13.79
CA ALA A 33 -5.21 -0.23 -12.93
C ALA A 33 -5.20 -1.74 -12.60
N PHE A 34 -4.68 -2.55 -13.52
CA PHE A 34 -4.59 -4.01 -13.38
C PHE A 34 -3.17 -4.50 -13.10
N GLY A 35 -2.26 -3.56 -12.77
CA GLY A 35 -0.87 -3.83 -12.43
C GLY A 35 -0.68 -4.14 -10.95
N GLY A 36 0.45 -4.78 -10.63
CA GLY A 36 0.88 -5.02 -9.26
C GLY A 36 2.41 -5.14 -9.19
N GLY A 37 2.99 -5.01 -7.98
CA GLY A 37 4.43 -5.13 -7.77
C GLY A 37 5.27 -4.09 -8.52
N GLY A 38 4.76 -2.89 -8.75
CA GLY A 38 5.46 -1.79 -9.43
C GLY A 38 5.51 -1.88 -10.96
N ARG A 39 4.89 -2.89 -11.58
CA ARG A 39 4.78 -2.97 -13.04
C ARG A 39 3.78 -1.93 -13.56
N GLY A 40 4.18 -1.16 -14.57
CA GLY A 40 3.36 -0.09 -15.13
C GLY A 40 3.27 1.15 -14.24
N LEU A 41 4.19 1.30 -13.27
CA LEU A 41 4.34 2.50 -12.46
C LEU A 41 5.30 3.48 -13.15
N LYS A 42 4.85 4.72 -13.35
CA LYS A 42 5.67 5.86 -13.80
C LYS A 42 5.57 6.99 -12.80
N VAL A 43 6.68 7.66 -12.52
CA VAL A 43 6.72 8.78 -11.58
C VAL A 43 7.07 10.04 -12.36
N ALA A 44 6.14 11.00 -12.38
CA ALA A 44 6.36 12.32 -12.95
C ALA A 44 6.77 13.31 -11.86
N ARG A 45 7.90 13.98 -12.07
CA ARG A 45 8.45 14.98 -11.14
C ARG A 45 8.23 16.40 -11.63
N THR A 46 7.90 16.56 -12.90
CA THR A 46 7.55 17.84 -13.53
C THR A 46 6.26 17.68 -14.33
N LEU A 47 5.56 18.78 -14.60
CA LEU A 47 4.33 18.75 -15.38
C LEU A 47 4.58 18.37 -16.83
N GLU A 48 5.75 18.74 -17.36
CA GLU A 48 6.16 18.51 -18.75
C GLU A 48 6.39 17.03 -19.05
N GLU A 49 6.79 16.23 -18.04
CA GLU A 49 7.02 14.78 -18.20
C GLU A 49 5.71 13.98 -18.28
N ILE A 50 4.61 14.52 -17.77
CA ILE A 50 3.36 13.77 -17.57
C ILE A 50 2.84 13.16 -18.87
N PRO A 51 2.72 13.89 -20.01
CA PRO A 51 2.14 13.30 -21.23
C PRO A 51 2.90 12.06 -21.72
N GLU A 52 4.24 12.15 -21.77
CA GLU A 52 5.07 11.03 -22.24
C GLU A 52 5.01 9.84 -21.28
N LEU A 53 5.05 10.09 -19.98
CA LEU A 53 4.98 9.05 -18.94
C LEU A 53 3.60 8.37 -18.89
N TYR A 54 2.53 9.15 -19.11
CA TYR A 54 1.18 8.60 -19.21
C TYR A 54 1.05 7.66 -20.41
N ASP A 55 1.46 8.09 -21.61
CA ASP A 55 1.44 7.27 -22.81
C ASP A 55 2.28 6.00 -22.65
N SER A 56 3.44 6.11 -21.98
CA SER A 56 4.29 4.97 -21.67
C SER A 56 3.60 3.99 -20.71
N ALA A 57 2.94 4.49 -19.67
CA ALA A 57 2.21 3.65 -18.71
C ALA A 57 1.06 2.91 -19.39
N VAL A 58 0.28 3.60 -20.23
CA VAL A 58 -0.82 3.01 -21.01
C VAL A 58 -0.32 1.91 -21.94
N ARG A 59 0.75 2.17 -22.72
CA ARG A 59 1.33 1.14 -23.60
C ARG A 59 1.81 -0.09 -22.83
N GLU A 60 2.49 0.10 -21.71
CA GLU A 60 2.93 -1.01 -20.87
C GLU A 60 1.75 -1.78 -20.26
N ALA A 61 0.70 -1.08 -19.82
CA ALA A 61 -0.51 -1.70 -19.27
C ALA A 61 -1.21 -2.56 -20.33
N VAL A 62 -1.39 -2.05 -21.55
CA VAL A 62 -1.97 -2.80 -22.67
C VAL A 62 -1.12 -4.03 -23.00
N ALA A 63 0.20 -3.89 -23.07
CA ALA A 63 1.08 -5.00 -23.40
C ALA A 63 1.09 -6.10 -22.33
N ALA A 64 0.99 -5.72 -21.06
CA ALA A 64 1.07 -6.65 -19.92
C ALA A 64 -0.29 -7.26 -19.54
N PHE A 65 -1.39 -6.48 -19.64
CA PHE A 65 -2.68 -6.82 -19.07
C PHE A 65 -3.83 -6.79 -20.10
N GLY A 66 -3.56 -6.37 -21.34
CA GLY A 66 -4.55 -6.22 -22.40
C GLY A 66 -5.49 -5.00 -22.25
N ARG A 67 -5.25 -4.15 -21.22
CA ARG A 67 -6.07 -2.99 -20.86
C ARG A 67 -5.16 -1.83 -20.44
N GLY A 68 -5.54 -0.61 -20.85
CA GLY A 68 -4.70 0.58 -20.70
C GLY A 68 -5.12 1.55 -19.58
N GLU A 69 -6.12 1.20 -18.77
CA GLU A 69 -6.61 2.08 -17.71
C GLU A 69 -5.52 2.32 -16.67
N CYS A 70 -5.32 3.61 -16.33
CA CYS A 70 -4.35 4.04 -15.33
C CYS A 70 -5.01 4.89 -14.26
N PHE A 71 -4.50 4.79 -13.03
CA PHE A 71 -4.78 5.70 -11.92
C PHE A 71 -3.63 6.69 -11.75
N VAL A 72 -3.93 7.85 -11.16
CA VAL A 72 -2.93 8.79 -10.67
C VAL A 72 -3.07 8.97 -9.16
N GLU A 73 -1.93 9.02 -8.48
CA GLU A 73 -1.86 9.24 -7.04
C GLU A 73 -0.64 10.09 -6.68
N ARG A 74 -0.63 10.66 -5.48
CA ARG A 74 0.56 11.33 -4.97
C ARG A 74 1.69 10.33 -4.81
N TYR A 75 2.90 10.70 -5.23
CA TYR A 75 4.09 9.89 -5.00
C TYR A 75 4.84 10.43 -3.79
N LEU A 76 5.14 9.57 -2.84
CA LEU A 76 5.90 9.92 -1.65
C LEU A 76 7.38 9.63 -1.88
N ASP A 77 8.23 10.66 -1.68
CA ASP A 77 9.67 10.47 -1.75
C ASP A 77 10.20 9.81 -0.48
N LYS A 78 10.86 8.65 -0.64
CA LYS A 78 11.51 7.90 0.44
C LYS A 78 10.59 7.66 1.67
N PRO A 79 9.33 7.23 1.48
CA PRO A 79 8.49 6.92 2.61
C PRO A 79 9.03 5.70 3.36
N ARG A 80 8.62 5.56 4.63
CA ARG A 80 8.79 4.29 5.35
C ARG A 80 7.67 3.35 4.92
N HIS A 81 8.01 2.11 4.62
CA HIS A 81 7.05 1.05 4.30
C HIS A 81 6.71 0.31 5.59
N VAL A 82 5.51 0.52 6.07
CA VAL A 82 5.00 -0.09 7.31
C VAL A 82 3.84 -1.00 6.98
N GLU A 83 3.79 -2.13 7.65
CA GLU A 83 2.69 -3.06 7.51
C GLU A 83 2.15 -3.51 8.87
N THR A 84 0.88 -3.89 8.88
CA THR A 84 0.21 -4.46 10.05
C THR A 84 -0.11 -5.92 9.80
N GLN A 85 0.34 -6.80 10.70
CA GLN A 85 -0.05 -8.20 10.67
C GLN A 85 -1.43 -8.37 11.30
N CYS A 86 -2.36 -8.90 10.56
CA CYS A 86 -3.76 -9.03 10.96
C CYS A 86 -4.24 -10.48 10.96
N LEU A 87 -5.20 -10.76 11.84
CA LEU A 87 -6.03 -11.96 11.84
C LEU A 87 -7.50 -11.52 11.92
N ALA A 88 -8.34 -12.13 11.09
CA ALA A 88 -9.77 -11.88 11.06
C ALA A 88 -10.55 -13.21 11.11
N ASP A 89 -11.58 -13.29 11.92
CA ASP A 89 -12.40 -14.48 12.08
C ASP A 89 -13.76 -14.38 11.34
N THR A 90 -14.50 -15.48 11.32
CA THR A 90 -15.84 -15.55 10.71
C THR A 90 -16.91 -14.79 11.48
N HIS A 91 -16.59 -14.26 12.68
CA HIS A 91 -17.50 -13.50 13.54
C HIS A 91 -17.35 -11.99 13.40
N GLY A 92 -16.45 -11.53 12.49
CA GLY A 92 -16.17 -10.12 12.24
C GLY A 92 -15.16 -9.50 13.23
N ASN A 93 -14.50 -10.32 14.04
CA ASN A 93 -13.39 -9.82 14.87
C ASN A 93 -12.14 -9.67 14.01
N VAL A 94 -11.45 -8.54 14.19
CA VAL A 94 -10.16 -8.26 13.55
C VAL A 94 -9.15 -7.87 14.62
N VAL A 95 -8.04 -8.59 14.66
CA VAL A 95 -6.89 -8.30 15.54
C VAL A 95 -5.72 -7.85 14.69
N VAL A 96 -5.04 -6.79 15.12
CA VAL A 96 -3.72 -6.41 14.63
C VAL A 96 -2.71 -6.96 15.64
N VAL A 97 -1.89 -7.90 15.20
CA VAL A 97 -0.96 -8.65 16.05
C VAL A 97 0.30 -7.84 16.32
N SER A 98 0.87 -7.24 15.26
CA SER A 98 2.07 -6.41 15.33
C SER A 98 2.15 -5.52 14.09
N THR A 99 3.03 -4.52 14.15
CA THR A 99 3.49 -3.76 12.98
C THR A 99 4.87 -4.26 12.56
N ARG A 100 5.21 -4.06 11.29
CA ARG A 100 6.56 -4.29 10.75
C ARG A 100 7.02 -3.07 9.96
N ASP A 101 8.30 -2.74 10.05
CA ASP A 101 8.97 -1.83 9.14
C ASP A 101 9.69 -2.65 8.07
N CYS A 102 9.27 -2.50 6.83
CA CYS A 102 9.80 -3.18 5.67
C CYS A 102 10.47 -2.20 4.68
N SER A 103 11.02 -1.10 5.18
CA SER A 103 11.60 -0.03 4.34
C SER A 103 12.92 -0.41 3.69
N LEU A 104 13.66 -1.38 4.24
CA LEU A 104 14.92 -1.85 3.67
C LEU A 104 14.64 -2.81 2.51
N GLN A 105 14.62 -2.24 1.30
CA GLN A 105 14.24 -2.94 0.08
C GLN A 105 15.31 -2.79 -1.01
N ARG A 106 15.37 -3.75 -1.91
CA ARG A 106 16.11 -3.66 -3.16
C ARG A 106 15.18 -3.92 -4.33
N ARG A 107 14.98 -2.92 -5.18
CA ARG A 107 14.06 -3.01 -6.33
C ARG A 107 12.65 -3.45 -5.93
N HIS A 108 12.12 -2.83 -4.86
CA HIS A 108 10.81 -3.14 -4.24
C HIS A 108 10.70 -4.54 -3.62
N GLN A 109 11.81 -5.26 -3.43
CA GLN A 109 11.85 -6.50 -2.69
C GLN A 109 12.31 -6.24 -1.27
N LYS A 110 11.52 -6.64 -0.28
CA LYS A 110 11.85 -6.57 1.15
C LYS A 110 13.09 -7.42 1.43
N LEU A 111 14.06 -6.88 2.17
CA LEU A 111 15.31 -7.56 2.53
C LEU A 111 15.49 -7.73 4.04
N VAL A 112 15.02 -6.76 4.81
CA VAL A 112 15.09 -6.76 6.27
C VAL A 112 13.78 -6.19 6.79
N GLU A 113 13.18 -6.87 7.72
CA GLU A 113 11.96 -6.49 8.41
C GLU A 113 12.21 -6.37 9.91
N GLU A 114 11.69 -5.32 10.52
CA GLU A 114 11.75 -5.09 11.97
C GLU A 114 10.34 -5.08 12.57
N ALA A 115 10.13 -5.77 13.68
CA ALA A 115 8.87 -5.78 14.41
C ALA A 115 9.10 -5.54 15.92
N PRO A 116 8.24 -4.74 16.57
CA PRO A 116 7.31 -3.79 15.94
C PRO A 116 8.06 -2.70 15.20
N ALA A 117 7.41 -1.95 14.29
CA ALA A 117 8.05 -0.84 13.57
C ALA A 117 8.57 0.22 14.57
N PRO A 118 9.90 0.46 14.66
CA PRO A 118 10.50 1.11 15.83
C PRO A 118 10.31 2.64 15.88
N PHE A 119 9.97 3.26 14.75
CA PHE A 119 9.91 4.73 14.64
C PHE A 119 8.50 5.31 14.76
N LEU A 120 7.47 4.46 14.84
CA LEU A 120 6.08 4.90 14.92
C LEU A 120 5.77 5.52 16.28
N THR A 121 5.08 6.64 16.27
CA THR A 121 4.46 7.20 17.47
C THR A 121 3.25 6.39 17.90
N ASP A 122 2.83 6.52 19.16
CA ASP A 122 1.61 5.86 19.67
C ASP A 122 0.37 6.27 18.86
N ALA A 123 0.29 7.53 18.43
CA ALA A 123 -0.80 8.04 17.60
C ALA A 123 -0.82 7.35 16.22
N GLN A 124 0.34 7.21 15.58
CA GLN A 124 0.45 6.51 14.29
C GLN A 124 0.12 5.03 14.42
N ASN A 125 0.60 4.37 15.48
CA ASN A 125 0.23 2.98 15.75
C ASN A 125 -1.29 2.82 15.92
N ALA A 126 -1.92 3.71 16.68
CA ALA A 126 -3.38 3.68 16.87
C ALA A 126 -4.14 3.90 15.55
N GLU A 127 -3.66 4.79 14.70
CA GLU A 127 -4.23 5.06 13.37
C GLU A 127 -4.10 3.85 12.45
N LEU A 128 -2.92 3.23 12.36
CA LEU A 128 -2.67 2.01 11.58
C LEU A 128 -3.58 0.86 12.03
N VAL A 129 -3.71 0.64 13.32
CA VAL A 129 -4.60 -0.38 13.90
C VAL A 129 -6.05 -0.11 13.53
N LYS A 130 -6.50 1.14 13.67
CA LYS A 130 -7.87 1.56 13.33
C LYS A 130 -8.16 1.36 11.84
N ALA A 131 -7.26 1.82 10.97
CA ALA A 131 -7.39 1.72 9.52
C ALA A 131 -7.45 0.25 9.08
N SER A 132 -6.52 -0.59 9.54
CA SER A 132 -6.47 -2.01 9.19
C SER A 132 -7.74 -2.75 9.59
N LYS A 133 -8.24 -2.50 10.80
CA LYS A 133 -9.51 -3.08 11.27
C LYS A 133 -10.70 -2.62 10.43
N ALA A 134 -10.74 -1.35 10.04
CA ALA A 134 -11.83 -0.82 9.21
C ALA A 134 -11.82 -1.44 7.81
N ILE A 135 -10.65 -1.49 7.16
CA ILE A 135 -10.46 -2.07 5.82
C ILE A 135 -10.90 -3.55 5.80
N LEU A 136 -10.39 -4.35 6.73
CA LEU A 136 -10.66 -5.79 6.73
C LEU A 136 -12.13 -6.11 7.11
N ARG A 137 -12.76 -5.30 7.97
CA ARG A 137 -14.18 -5.44 8.29
C ARG A 137 -15.07 -5.07 7.11
N GLU A 138 -14.77 -3.97 6.42
CA GLU A 138 -15.52 -3.54 5.24
C GLU A 138 -15.44 -4.58 4.11
N ALA A 139 -14.28 -5.23 3.98
CA ALA A 139 -14.06 -6.31 3.04
C ALA A 139 -14.67 -7.66 3.47
N ASN A 140 -15.25 -7.77 4.67
CA ASN A 140 -15.68 -9.05 5.27
C ASN A 140 -14.56 -10.10 5.19
N TYR A 141 -13.32 -9.69 5.43
CA TYR A 141 -12.17 -10.56 5.30
C TYR A 141 -12.09 -11.58 6.43
N THR A 142 -11.67 -12.80 6.11
CA THR A 142 -11.39 -13.90 7.07
C THR A 142 -10.02 -14.49 6.77
N GLY A 143 -9.23 -14.76 7.81
CA GLY A 143 -7.91 -15.36 7.69
C GLY A 143 -6.80 -14.44 8.15
N ALA A 144 -5.56 -14.86 7.90
CA ALA A 144 -4.37 -14.04 8.12
C ALA A 144 -4.15 -13.12 6.91
N GLY A 145 -3.91 -11.86 7.16
CA GLY A 145 -3.66 -10.86 6.13
C GLY A 145 -2.71 -9.77 6.61
N THR A 146 -2.23 -8.97 5.69
CA THR A 146 -1.34 -7.85 5.98
C THR A 146 -1.85 -6.61 5.26
N CYS A 147 -2.07 -5.51 6.01
CA CYS A 147 -2.34 -4.21 5.41
C CYS A 147 -1.01 -3.43 5.33
N GLU A 148 -0.68 -2.95 4.15
CA GLU A 148 0.54 -2.20 3.87
C GLU A 148 0.25 -0.71 3.77
N PHE A 149 1.16 0.10 4.33
CA PHE A 149 1.05 1.55 4.38
C PHE A 149 2.39 2.20 4.07
N LEU A 150 2.34 3.43 3.57
CA LEU A 150 3.47 4.31 3.44
C LEU A 150 3.37 5.43 4.48
N VAL A 151 4.45 5.65 5.22
CA VAL A 151 4.54 6.76 6.18
C VAL A 151 5.50 7.79 5.63
N GLY A 152 4.98 8.97 5.30
CA GLY A 152 5.74 10.10 4.77
C GLY A 152 6.67 10.72 5.82
N ALA A 153 7.61 11.53 5.35
CA ALA A 153 8.51 12.29 6.23
C ALA A 153 7.76 13.33 7.10
N ASP A 154 6.59 13.76 6.65
CA ASP A 154 5.65 14.62 7.37
C ASP A 154 4.80 13.86 8.41
N GLY A 155 4.95 12.55 8.49
CA GLY A 155 4.21 11.66 9.38
C GLY A 155 2.85 11.23 8.84
N ALA A 156 2.44 11.67 7.65
CA ALA A 156 1.20 11.26 7.02
C ALA A 156 1.24 9.77 6.67
N ILE A 157 0.13 9.09 6.91
CA ILE A 157 -0.05 7.67 6.62
C ILE A 157 -0.92 7.53 5.36
N SER A 158 -0.41 6.80 4.38
CA SER A 158 -1.13 6.46 3.15
C SER A 158 -1.29 4.95 3.05
N PHE A 159 -2.50 4.48 2.78
CA PHE A 159 -2.76 3.07 2.51
C PHE A 159 -2.16 2.67 1.16
N LEU A 160 -1.54 1.49 1.08
CA LEU A 160 -0.93 0.97 -0.14
C LEU A 160 -1.74 -0.21 -0.70
N GLU A 161 -1.81 -1.31 0.04
CA GLU A 161 -2.52 -2.52 -0.41
C GLU A 161 -2.83 -3.47 0.75
N VAL A 162 -3.64 -4.49 0.48
CA VAL A 162 -3.85 -5.63 1.38
C VAL A 162 -3.33 -6.90 0.71
N ASN A 163 -2.48 -7.64 1.43
CA ASN A 163 -2.12 -8.99 1.06
C ASN A 163 -3.02 -9.97 1.81
N THR A 164 -3.92 -10.64 1.06
CA THR A 164 -4.91 -11.57 1.59
C THR A 164 -4.31 -12.97 1.82
N ARG A 165 -3.15 -13.02 2.45
CA ARG A 165 -2.39 -14.23 2.73
C ARG A 165 -1.36 -13.98 3.82
N LEU A 166 -0.84 -15.05 4.39
CA LEU A 166 0.35 -14.97 5.21
C LEU A 166 1.57 -14.71 4.31
N GLN A 167 2.43 -13.78 4.70
CA GLN A 167 3.63 -13.37 3.96
C GLN A 167 4.87 -14.06 4.50
N VAL A 168 5.96 -14.08 3.73
CA VAL A 168 7.25 -14.70 4.11
C VAL A 168 7.80 -14.05 5.39
N GLU A 169 7.57 -12.76 5.59
CA GLU A 169 8.04 -11.96 6.73
C GLU A 169 7.25 -12.12 8.02
N HIS A 170 6.21 -12.96 8.07
CA HIS A 170 5.41 -13.16 9.28
C HIS A 170 6.22 -13.65 10.50
N PRO A 171 7.32 -14.44 10.35
CA PRO A 171 8.03 -14.99 11.51
C PRO A 171 8.56 -13.92 12.46
N VAL A 172 8.94 -12.72 11.97
CA VAL A 172 9.38 -11.65 12.86
C VAL A 172 8.27 -11.18 13.81
N SER A 173 7.00 -11.21 13.35
CA SER A 173 5.85 -10.91 14.21
C SER A 173 5.57 -12.02 15.22
N GLU A 174 5.75 -13.27 14.84
CA GLU A 174 5.63 -14.43 15.73
C GLU A 174 6.67 -14.38 16.86
N GLU A 175 7.94 -14.10 16.51
CA GLU A 175 9.04 -14.02 17.49
C GLU A 175 8.80 -12.94 18.56
N VAL A 176 8.25 -11.77 18.20
CA VAL A 176 8.03 -10.69 19.17
C VAL A 176 6.72 -10.83 19.94
N THR A 177 5.77 -11.62 19.48
CA THR A 177 4.45 -11.76 20.12
C THR A 177 4.22 -13.12 20.77
N GLY A 178 4.95 -14.15 20.36
CA GLY A 178 4.74 -15.54 20.77
C GLY A 178 3.47 -16.16 20.18
N ILE A 179 2.89 -15.56 19.15
CA ILE A 179 1.67 -16.04 18.48
C ILE A 179 2.06 -16.77 17.21
N ASP A 180 1.65 -18.05 17.09
CA ASP A 180 1.81 -18.83 15.87
C ASP A 180 0.70 -18.46 14.87
N LEU A 181 1.08 -17.75 13.81
CA LEU A 181 0.13 -17.25 12.79
C LEU A 181 -0.25 -18.34 11.79
N GLU A 182 0.60 -19.34 11.57
CA GLU A 182 0.29 -20.50 10.73
C GLU A 182 -0.80 -21.36 11.35
N ILE A 183 -0.72 -21.65 12.65
CA ILE A 183 -1.79 -22.33 13.39
C ILE A 183 -2.99 -21.41 13.52
N GLY A 184 -2.80 -20.13 13.83
CA GLY A 184 -3.87 -19.14 13.98
C GLY A 184 -4.78 -19.07 12.76
N ARG A 185 -4.22 -18.97 11.57
CA ARG A 185 -5.00 -18.90 10.30
C ARG A 185 -5.84 -20.15 10.02
N ALA A 186 -5.46 -21.30 10.58
CA ALA A 186 -6.18 -22.56 10.38
C ALA A 186 -7.45 -22.66 11.25
N HIS A 187 -7.64 -21.73 12.21
CA HIS A 187 -8.72 -21.73 13.19
C HIS A 187 -9.66 -20.51 13.06
N VAL A 188 -9.50 -19.70 12.02
CA VAL A 188 -10.36 -18.51 11.77
C VAL A 188 -11.38 -18.77 10.67
#